data_e06df60c14b4952e7f585ae25cc4128f
#
_entry.id   e06df60c14b4952e7f585ae25cc4128f
#
_cell.length_a   1.000
_cell.length_b   1.000
_cell.length_c   1.000
_cell.angle_alpha   90.00
_cell.angle_beta   90.00
_cell.angle_gamma   90.00
#
_symmetry.space_group_name_H-M   'P 1'
#
loop_
_entity.id
_entity.type
_entity.pdbx_description
1 polymer ?
#
loop_
_entity_poly.entity_id
_entity_poly.type
_entity_poly.pdbx_seq_one_letter_code
_entity_poly.pdbx_strand_id
1 'polypeptide(L)'
;VDAYGVGTSVVTGSGAPTAGMVYKLVARQGADGGWVGVAKASTDKASKGGRKAAFRTLERGTATSELIVVSDGFEEVASAAEHPDARALQVVLVDHGEPDPAYEGHAGVALAREHHAMVREELPVKALALSRSDPALPTVYVDAE
;
A
#
# COMPACT_ATOMS: atom_id res chain seq x y z
N VAL A 1 17.41 -0.66 -34.52
CA VAL A 1 16.84 -0.94 -33.16
C VAL A 1 17.39 -2.27 -32.73
N ASP A 2 18.13 -2.30 -31.62
CA ASP A 2 18.88 -3.48 -31.16
C ASP A 2 18.12 -4.29 -30.10
N ALA A 3 17.04 -3.72 -29.53
CA ALA A 3 16.19 -4.39 -28.55
C ALA A 3 14.79 -3.75 -28.46
N TYR A 4 13.83 -4.52 -27.99
CA TYR A 4 12.47 -4.09 -27.71
C TYR A 4 12.10 -4.44 -26.25
N GLY A 5 11.53 -3.48 -25.53
CA GLY A 5 10.85 -3.73 -24.26
C GLY A 5 9.41 -4.17 -24.52
N VAL A 6 9.06 -5.38 -24.09
CA VAL A 6 7.72 -5.93 -24.27
C VAL A 6 6.93 -5.82 -22.97
N GLY A 7 5.80 -5.08 -23.01
CA GLY A 7 4.93 -4.94 -21.85
C GLY A 7 3.98 -6.13 -21.67
N THR A 8 3.42 -6.25 -20.45
CA THR A 8 2.53 -7.34 -20.05
C THR A 8 1.37 -7.57 -21.01
N SER A 9 0.74 -6.51 -21.50
CA SER A 9 -0.42 -6.61 -22.39
C SER A 9 -0.13 -7.30 -23.73
N VAL A 10 1.11 -7.24 -24.21
CA VAL A 10 1.53 -7.94 -25.43
C VAL A 10 1.66 -9.44 -25.20
N VAL A 11 2.09 -9.84 -23.99
CA VAL A 11 2.30 -11.25 -23.62
C VAL A 11 0.99 -11.91 -23.20
N THR A 12 0.15 -11.18 -22.49
CA THR A 12 -1.07 -11.74 -21.84
C THR A 12 -2.36 -11.50 -22.64
N GLY A 13 -2.34 -10.64 -23.64
CA GLY A 13 -3.53 -10.28 -24.41
C GLY A 13 -4.42 -9.25 -23.72
N SER A 14 -5.71 -9.27 -24.03
CA SER A 14 -6.70 -8.33 -23.50
C SER A 14 -7.29 -8.76 -22.15
N GLY A 15 -7.91 -7.81 -21.44
CA GLY A 15 -8.54 -8.03 -20.16
C GLY A 15 -7.60 -7.73 -18.98
N ALA A 16 -7.80 -8.38 -17.84
CA ALA A 16 -7.00 -8.26 -16.63
C ALA A 16 -6.50 -9.64 -16.15
N PRO A 17 -5.68 -10.33 -16.98
CA PRO A 17 -5.23 -11.70 -16.67
C PRO A 17 -4.17 -11.77 -15.56
N THR A 18 -3.65 -10.63 -15.13
CA THR A 18 -2.60 -10.55 -14.11
C THR A 18 -2.91 -9.48 -13.07
N ALA A 19 -2.48 -9.71 -11.84
CA ALA A 19 -2.39 -8.67 -10.82
C ALA A 19 -1.09 -7.88 -11.03
N GLY A 20 -1.19 -6.58 -11.30
CA GLY A 20 -0.02 -5.71 -11.45
C GLY A 20 0.54 -5.32 -10.09
N MET A 21 1.82 -5.61 -9.87
CA MET A 21 2.55 -5.16 -8.70
C MET A 21 3.83 -4.45 -9.10
N VAL A 22 4.22 -3.45 -8.32
CA VAL A 22 5.50 -2.74 -8.50
C VAL A 22 6.19 -2.55 -7.15
N TYR A 23 7.51 -2.60 -7.17
CA TYR A 23 8.34 -2.20 -6.05
C TYR A 23 8.90 -0.82 -6.31
N LYS A 24 8.88 0.03 -5.29
CA LYS A 24 9.49 1.36 -5.35
C LYS A 24 10.46 1.50 -4.19
N LEU A 25 11.70 1.86 -4.49
CA LEU A 25 12.67 2.25 -3.47
C LEU A 25 12.20 3.59 -2.88
N VAL A 26 12.02 3.63 -1.56
CA VAL A 26 11.54 4.82 -0.86
C VAL A 26 12.53 5.35 0.18
N ALA A 27 13.53 4.55 0.56
CA ALA A 27 14.61 4.97 1.45
C ALA A 27 15.87 4.13 1.18
N ARG A 28 17.03 4.70 1.48
CA ARG A 28 18.33 4.00 1.46
C ARG A 28 19.17 4.46 2.64
N GLN A 29 20.11 3.64 3.05
CA GLN A 29 21.09 4.04 4.05
C GLN A 29 22.11 5.00 3.45
N GLY A 30 22.38 6.09 4.15
CA GLY A 30 23.43 7.05 3.83
C GLY A 30 24.82 6.54 4.25
N ALA A 31 25.86 7.27 3.89
CA ALA A 31 27.25 6.92 4.25
C ALA A 31 27.51 7.05 5.77
N ASP A 32 26.74 7.85 6.47
CA ASP A 32 26.75 8.04 7.92
C ASP A 32 25.94 7.00 8.70
N GLY A 33 25.31 6.04 7.98
CA GLY A 33 24.43 5.03 8.56
C GLY A 33 22.98 5.50 8.79
N GLY A 34 22.70 6.78 8.61
CA GLY A 34 21.34 7.33 8.69
C GLY A 34 20.49 6.92 7.48
N TRP A 35 19.18 6.92 7.64
CA TRP A 35 18.25 6.67 6.54
C TRP A 35 17.96 7.95 5.76
N VAL A 36 17.92 7.83 4.44
CA VAL A 36 17.64 8.92 3.52
C VAL A 36 16.43 8.53 2.66
N GLY A 37 15.37 9.31 2.74
CA GLY A 37 14.21 9.16 1.87
C GLY A 37 14.59 9.37 0.40
N VAL A 38 14.14 8.49 -0.47
CA VAL A 38 14.33 8.60 -1.93
C VAL A 38 13.00 8.50 -2.63
N ALA A 39 12.87 9.26 -3.71
CA ALA A 39 11.64 9.30 -4.48
C ALA A 39 11.93 9.38 -5.98
N LYS A 40 11.06 8.82 -6.78
CA LYS A 40 11.12 9.00 -8.23
C LYS A 40 10.54 10.37 -8.58
N ALA A 41 11.37 11.22 -9.18
CA ALA A 41 10.99 12.53 -9.69
C ALA A 41 10.67 12.45 -11.20
N SER A 42 9.53 11.88 -11.57
CA SER A 42 9.04 11.94 -12.95
C SER A 42 7.71 12.68 -13.00
N THR A 43 7.50 13.46 -14.04
CA THR A 43 6.37 14.40 -14.18
C THR A 43 5.01 13.74 -13.92
N ASP A 44 4.80 12.51 -14.38
CA ASP A 44 3.51 11.81 -14.27
C ASP A 44 3.49 10.67 -13.24
N LYS A 45 4.60 10.42 -12.55
CA LYS A 45 4.77 9.28 -11.63
C LYS A 45 5.62 9.64 -10.42
N ALA A 46 5.45 10.85 -9.91
CA ALA A 46 6.10 11.27 -8.68
C ALA A 46 5.72 10.34 -7.52
N SER A 47 6.67 10.04 -6.66
CA SER A 47 6.44 9.31 -5.43
C SER A 47 7.01 10.10 -4.25
N LYS A 48 6.43 9.95 -3.07
CA LYS A 48 6.97 10.51 -1.84
C LYS A 48 7.99 9.53 -1.26
N GLY A 49 9.17 9.98 -0.89
CA GLY A 49 10.18 9.19 -0.20
C GLY A 49 9.77 8.85 1.23
N GLY A 50 10.61 8.10 1.93
CA GLY A 50 10.41 7.69 3.32
C GLY A 50 9.55 6.44 3.51
N ARG A 51 9.64 5.86 4.71
CA ARG A 51 8.77 4.75 5.14
C ARG A 51 7.36 5.25 5.33
N LYS A 52 6.38 4.40 5.05
CA LYS A 52 4.96 4.77 5.15
C LYS A 52 4.18 3.76 5.96
N ALA A 53 3.29 4.27 6.81
CA ALA A 53 2.18 3.49 7.36
C ALA A 53 0.86 4.01 6.79
N ALA A 54 -0.02 3.10 6.44
CA ALA A 54 -1.29 3.42 5.83
C ALA A 54 -2.44 3.03 6.76
N PHE A 55 -3.36 3.95 6.93
CA PHE A 55 -4.54 3.79 7.77
C PHE A 55 -5.79 4.19 7.00
N ARG A 56 -6.93 3.67 7.42
CA ARG A 56 -8.24 4.03 6.88
C ARG A 56 -9.11 4.57 7.99
N THR A 57 -9.61 5.78 7.80
CA THR A 57 -10.56 6.40 8.72
C THR A 57 -11.96 5.87 8.43
N LEU A 58 -12.66 5.49 9.48
CA LEU A 58 -14.01 4.93 9.41
C LEU A 58 -15.00 5.82 10.17
N GLU A 59 -16.11 6.12 9.54
CA GLU A 59 -17.26 6.73 10.21
C GLU A 59 -18.46 5.77 10.11
N ARG A 60 -18.96 5.33 11.26
CA ARG A 60 -20.06 4.38 11.34
C ARG A 60 -19.84 3.12 10.50
N GLY A 61 -18.60 2.62 10.47
CA GLY A 61 -18.21 1.44 9.71
C GLY A 61 -17.95 1.66 8.22
N THR A 62 -18.08 2.90 7.71
CA THR A 62 -17.81 3.22 6.32
C THR A 62 -16.53 4.05 6.20
N ALA A 63 -15.69 3.69 5.24
CA ALA A 63 -14.45 4.39 4.96
C ALA A 63 -14.70 5.80 4.42
N THR A 64 -14.05 6.80 5.01
CA THR A 64 -14.17 8.21 4.65
C THR A 64 -12.89 8.79 4.05
N SER A 65 -11.73 8.31 4.48
CA SER A 65 -10.43 8.72 3.94
C SER A 65 -9.36 7.67 4.17
N GLU A 66 -8.22 7.83 3.51
CA GLU A 66 -6.99 7.10 3.77
C GLU A 66 -5.93 8.08 4.26
N LEU A 67 -5.26 7.72 5.35
CA LEU A 67 -4.18 8.50 5.96
C LEU A 67 -2.87 7.75 5.71
N ILE A 68 -1.90 8.44 5.12
CA ILE A 68 -0.55 7.92 4.91
C ILE A 68 0.41 8.71 5.79
N VAL A 69 0.90 8.09 6.83
CA VAL A 69 1.96 8.66 7.69
C VAL A 69 3.30 8.35 7.06
N VAL A 70 4.14 9.37 6.90
CA VAL A 70 5.44 9.27 6.25
C VAL A 70 6.53 9.61 7.25
N SER A 71 7.52 8.73 7.41
CA SER A 71 8.72 8.97 8.19
C SER A 71 9.93 9.10 7.27
N ASP A 72 10.83 10.03 7.57
CA ASP A 72 12.10 10.18 6.84
C ASP A 72 13.09 9.04 7.12
N GLY A 73 12.86 8.26 8.17
CA GLY A 73 13.67 7.13 8.58
C GLY A 73 12.93 5.80 8.59
N PHE A 74 13.58 4.78 9.15
CA PHE A 74 12.98 3.47 9.45
C PHE A 74 12.41 3.41 10.87
N GLU A 75 12.33 4.54 11.54
CA GLU A 75 11.73 4.65 12.87
C GLU A 75 10.26 4.25 12.80
N GLU A 76 9.74 3.76 13.90
CA GLU A 76 8.35 3.33 13.97
C GLU A 76 7.43 4.47 13.55
N VAL A 77 6.80 4.29 12.43
CA VAL A 77 5.74 5.18 12.00
C VAL A 77 4.58 4.95 12.96
N ALA A 78 4.08 6.04 13.54
CA ALA A 78 3.05 6.08 14.56
C ALA A 78 2.10 4.89 14.56
N SER A 79 1.98 4.25 15.70
CA SER A 79 1.09 3.11 15.85
C SER A 79 -0.37 3.56 15.64
N ALA A 80 -1.22 2.66 15.18
CA ALA A 80 -2.65 2.91 15.04
C ALA A 80 -3.30 3.43 16.35
N ALA A 81 -2.61 3.31 17.49
CA ALA A 81 -3.04 3.84 18.78
C ALA A 81 -3.10 5.39 18.82
N GLU A 82 -2.38 6.08 17.96
CA GLU A 82 -2.44 7.54 17.85
C GLU A 82 -3.63 8.05 17.03
N HIS A 83 -4.28 7.13 16.31
CA HIS A 83 -5.45 7.44 15.49
C HIS A 83 -6.60 6.47 15.84
N PRO A 84 -7.32 6.70 16.95
CA PRO A 84 -8.29 5.77 17.51
C PRO A 84 -9.44 5.39 16.55
N ASP A 85 -9.74 6.27 15.60
CA ASP A 85 -10.80 6.04 14.59
C ASP A 85 -10.22 5.52 13.27
N ALA A 86 -8.94 5.14 13.24
CA ALA A 86 -8.27 4.68 12.03
C ALA A 86 -7.80 3.23 12.17
N ARG A 87 -8.08 2.43 11.15
CA ARG A 87 -7.61 1.05 11.04
C ARG A 87 -6.37 0.97 10.17
N ALA A 88 -5.33 0.28 10.64
CA ALA A 88 -4.14 0.00 9.86
C ALA A 88 -4.49 -0.85 8.62
N LEU A 89 -3.93 -0.49 7.47
CA LEU A 89 -4.13 -1.20 6.19
C LEU A 89 -3.04 -2.24 5.90
N GLN A 90 -1.89 -2.13 6.57
CA GLN A 90 -0.76 -3.00 6.35
C GLN A 90 -0.76 -4.13 7.37
N VAL A 91 -0.40 -5.32 6.90
CA VAL A 91 -0.21 -6.52 7.71
C VAL A 91 1.22 -6.99 7.51
N VAL A 92 1.92 -7.29 8.59
CA VAL A 92 3.27 -7.85 8.52
C VAL A 92 3.14 -9.33 8.17
N LEU A 93 3.65 -9.72 7.01
CA LEU A 93 3.66 -11.11 6.54
C LEU A 93 5.01 -11.80 6.77
N VAL A 94 6.07 -11.01 6.82
CA VAL A 94 7.44 -11.48 7.08
C VAL A 94 8.11 -10.48 8.00
N ASP A 95 8.63 -10.93 9.13
CA ASP A 95 9.38 -10.12 10.07
C ASP A 95 10.81 -10.65 10.18
N HIS A 96 11.81 -9.78 9.93
CA HIS A 96 13.24 -10.12 9.94
C HIS A 96 13.61 -11.40 9.15
N GLY A 97 12.88 -11.68 8.06
CA GLY A 97 13.08 -12.85 7.21
C GLY A 97 12.27 -14.08 7.62
N GLU A 98 11.56 -14.03 8.75
CA GLU A 98 10.70 -15.10 9.22
C GLU A 98 9.25 -14.86 8.78
N PRO A 99 8.63 -15.74 7.97
CA PRO A 99 7.23 -15.62 7.60
C PRO A 99 6.32 -15.85 8.81
N ASP A 100 5.21 -15.11 8.86
CA ASP A 100 4.14 -15.40 9.82
C ASP A 100 3.38 -16.67 9.37
N PRO A 101 3.44 -17.78 10.13
CA PRO A 101 2.81 -19.04 9.75
C PRO A 101 1.28 -18.95 9.62
N ALA A 102 0.63 -17.95 10.19
CA ALA A 102 -0.81 -17.72 10.03
C ALA A 102 -1.19 -17.40 8.59
N TYR A 103 -0.25 -16.84 7.82
CA TYR A 103 -0.49 -16.45 6.43
C TYR A 103 0.06 -17.46 5.40
N GLU A 104 0.48 -18.64 5.84
CA GLU A 104 0.99 -19.68 4.96
C GLU A 104 -0.09 -20.69 4.51
N GLY A 105 0.12 -21.28 3.34
CA GLY A 105 -0.68 -22.37 2.81
C GLY A 105 -2.17 -22.05 2.65
N HIS A 106 -3.02 -23.09 2.75
CA HIS A 106 -4.46 -22.95 2.59
C HIS A 106 -5.12 -22.12 3.69
N ALA A 107 -4.61 -22.20 4.92
CA ALA A 107 -5.12 -21.42 6.05
C ALA A 107 -4.89 -19.92 5.83
N GLY A 108 -3.70 -19.54 5.36
CA GLY A 108 -3.37 -18.17 5.02
C GLY A 108 -4.25 -17.61 3.90
N VAL A 109 -4.56 -18.43 2.88
CA VAL A 109 -5.49 -18.01 1.80
C VAL A 109 -6.90 -17.82 2.34
N ALA A 110 -7.37 -18.67 3.25
CA ALA A 110 -8.68 -18.51 3.87
C ALA A 110 -8.75 -17.21 4.69
N LEU A 111 -7.74 -16.95 5.53
CA LEU A 111 -7.62 -15.73 6.31
C LEU A 111 -7.60 -14.47 5.43
N ALA A 112 -6.84 -14.49 4.33
CA ALA A 112 -6.80 -13.39 3.38
C ALA A 112 -8.16 -13.12 2.71
N ARG A 113 -8.93 -14.17 2.41
CA ARG A 113 -10.29 -14.04 1.85
C ARG A 113 -11.28 -13.46 2.85
N GLU A 114 -11.22 -13.89 4.10
CA GLU A 114 -12.05 -13.35 5.18
C GLU A 114 -11.73 -11.87 5.39
N HIS A 115 -10.45 -11.53 5.46
CA HIS A 115 -10.01 -10.13 5.55
C HIS A 115 -10.52 -9.30 4.37
N HIS A 116 -10.38 -9.81 3.14
CA HIS A 116 -10.90 -9.12 1.94
C HIS A 116 -12.42 -8.91 2.01
N ALA A 117 -13.18 -9.89 2.45
CA ALA A 117 -14.63 -9.75 2.59
C ALA A 117 -15.00 -8.65 3.60
N MET A 118 -14.36 -8.67 4.77
CA MET A 118 -14.55 -7.65 5.81
C MET A 118 -14.21 -6.24 5.32
N VAL A 119 -13.03 -6.04 4.76
CA VAL A 119 -12.58 -4.69 4.35
C VAL A 119 -13.36 -4.15 3.16
N ARG A 120 -13.94 -5.01 2.36
CA ARG A 120 -14.80 -4.63 1.24
C ARG A 120 -16.13 -4.03 1.71
N GLU A 121 -16.67 -4.49 2.84
CA GLU A 121 -17.88 -3.94 3.44
C GLU A 121 -17.68 -2.53 4.00
N GLU A 122 -16.45 -2.17 4.35
CA GLU A 122 -16.09 -0.82 4.79
C GLU A 122 -16.12 0.21 3.65
N LEU A 123 -16.00 -0.24 2.40
CA LEU A 123 -15.84 0.67 1.27
C LEU A 123 -17.17 1.30 0.84
N PRO A 124 -17.19 2.61 0.52
CA PRO A 124 -18.35 3.22 -0.07
C PRO A 124 -18.66 2.61 -1.45
N VAL A 125 -19.93 2.55 -1.82
CA VAL A 125 -20.40 1.90 -3.07
C VAL A 125 -19.62 2.35 -4.31
N LYS A 126 -19.24 3.62 -4.39
CA LYS A 126 -18.45 4.15 -5.50
C LYS A 126 -17.06 3.52 -5.64
N ALA A 127 -16.49 3.02 -4.54
CA ALA A 127 -15.19 2.33 -4.55
C ALA A 127 -15.25 0.93 -5.19
N LEU A 128 -16.43 0.37 -5.32
CA LEU A 128 -16.66 -0.95 -5.91
C LEU A 128 -16.93 -0.89 -7.43
N ALA A 129 -16.95 0.31 -8.01
CA ALA A 129 -17.12 0.49 -9.45
C ALA A 129 -15.90 -0.05 -10.23
N LEU A 130 -16.16 -0.81 -11.29
CA LEU A 130 -15.11 -1.37 -12.16
C LEU A 130 -14.64 -0.39 -13.24
N SER A 131 -15.33 0.73 -13.42
CA SER A 131 -14.96 1.78 -14.37
C SER A 131 -13.84 2.66 -13.82
N ARG A 132 -13.02 3.21 -14.71
CA ARG A 132 -12.06 4.24 -14.32
C ARG A 132 -12.80 5.48 -13.84
N SER A 133 -12.44 5.95 -12.67
CA SER A 133 -12.99 7.15 -12.03
C SER A 133 -11.92 7.80 -11.17
N ASP A 134 -12.23 8.95 -10.61
CA ASP A 134 -11.43 9.53 -9.53
C ASP A 134 -11.39 8.60 -8.31
N PRO A 135 -10.35 8.71 -7.47
CA PRO A 135 -10.26 7.93 -6.25
C PRO A 135 -11.53 8.05 -5.41
N ALA A 136 -12.04 6.91 -4.96
CA ALA A 136 -13.27 6.88 -4.18
C ALA A 136 -13.13 7.47 -2.78
N LEU A 137 -11.90 7.43 -2.23
CA LEU A 137 -11.53 7.99 -0.95
C LEU A 137 -10.41 9.02 -1.15
N PRO A 138 -10.46 10.16 -0.46
CA PRO A 138 -9.32 11.06 -0.43
C PRO A 138 -8.15 10.39 0.32
N THR A 139 -6.94 10.64 -0.15
CA THR A 139 -5.70 10.22 0.52
C THR A 139 -5.02 11.45 1.11
N VAL A 140 -4.77 11.43 2.40
CA VAL A 140 -4.11 12.49 3.15
C VAL A 140 -2.72 12.00 3.55
N TYR A 141 -1.69 12.81 3.27
CA TYR A 141 -0.33 12.55 3.69
C TYR A 141 0.02 13.44 4.88
N VAL A 142 0.57 12.84 5.92
CA VAL A 142 1.13 13.54 7.08
C VAL A 142 2.57 13.06 7.31
N ASP A 143 3.42 13.95 7.74
CA ASP A 143 4.78 13.58 8.13
C ASP A 143 4.75 13.15 9.60
N ALA A 144 5.50 12.09 9.93
CA ALA A 144 5.67 11.65 11.32
C ALA A 144 6.45 12.75 12.08
N GLU A 145 5.99 13.09 13.27
CA GLU A 145 6.66 14.05 14.17
C GLU A 145 7.90 13.42 14.83
#